data_e51ffcc3d91adcea9c8ea0066b6e481c
#
_entry.id   e51ffcc3d91adcea9c8ea0066b6e481c
#
_cell.length_a   1.000
_cell.length_b   1.000
_cell.length_c   1.000
_cell.angle_alpha   90.00
_cell.angle_beta   90.00
_cell.angle_gamma   90.00
#
_symmetry.space_group_name_H-M   'P 1'
#
loop_
_entity.id
_entity.type
_entity.pdbx_description
1 polymer ?
#
loop_
_entity_poly.entity_id
_entity_poly.type
_entity_poly.pdbx_seq_one_letter_code
_entity_poly.pdbx_strand_id
1 'polypeptide(L)'
;MYQNKKQLQFIWIFKPELSDVAKRVAEDHVKWMNETHTKEGEKALIVLNWSIGPEFKEGAETGNMALILTEIYENQEGIDDHFKQAQNNESYFRDDLDEFSKNCEQSVTIHSSDVIQSI
;
A
#
# COMPACT_ATOMS: atom_id res chain seq x y z
N MET A 1 17.65 10.86 -1.67
CA MET A 1 17.71 9.89 -0.55
C MET A 1 17.37 8.47 -1.02
N TYR A 2 16.31 8.30 -1.78
CA TYR A 2 15.88 6.95 -2.22
C TYR A 2 16.09 6.69 -3.70
N GLN A 3 16.93 7.49 -4.38
CA GLN A 3 17.23 7.29 -5.80
C GLN A 3 17.71 5.86 -6.03
N ASN A 4 17.27 5.28 -7.13
CA ASN A 4 17.57 3.91 -7.55
C ASN A 4 16.94 2.81 -6.69
N LYS A 5 16.13 3.18 -5.70
CA LYS A 5 15.32 2.21 -4.95
C LYS A 5 14.04 1.89 -5.71
N LYS A 6 13.34 0.86 -5.28
CA LYS A 6 12.10 0.39 -5.92
C LYS A 6 10.91 0.81 -5.07
N GLN A 7 9.89 1.37 -5.71
CA GLN A 7 8.68 1.81 -5.03
C GLN A 7 7.47 1.02 -5.51
N LEU A 8 6.68 0.58 -4.55
CA LEU A 8 5.39 -0.07 -4.79
C LEU A 8 4.32 0.82 -4.20
N GLN A 9 3.31 1.17 -5.00
CA GLN A 9 2.22 2.03 -4.54
C GLN A 9 0.87 1.44 -4.91
N PHE A 10 -0.06 1.46 -3.94
CA PHE A 10 -1.44 1.03 -4.10
C PHE A 10 -2.35 2.19 -3.77
N ILE A 11 -3.39 2.40 -4.57
CA ILE A 11 -4.38 3.45 -4.36
C ILE A 11 -5.78 2.86 -4.43
N TRP A 12 -6.56 3.03 -3.34
CA TRP A 12 -7.97 2.64 -3.27
C TRP A 12 -8.81 3.90 -3.17
N ILE A 13 -9.87 3.98 -3.97
CA ILE A 13 -10.82 5.09 -3.94
C ILE A 13 -12.15 4.56 -3.39
N PHE A 14 -12.69 5.23 -2.37
CA PHE A 14 -13.83 4.73 -1.63
C PHE A 14 -14.67 5.87 -1.07
N LYS A 15 -15.90 5.55 -0.66
CA LYS A 15 -16.79 6.54 -0.05
C LYS A 15 -16.41 6.79 1.40
N PRO A 16 -16.58 8.04 1.90
CA PRO A 16 -16.16 8.42 3.26
C PRO A 16 -16.63 7.51 4.40
N GLU A 17 -17.80 6.88 4.27
CA GLU A 17 -18.34 5.98 5.29
C GLU A 17 -17.49 4.73 5.51
N LEU A 18 -16.56 4.41 4.59
CA LEU A 18 -15.62 3.29 4.74
C LEU A 18 -14.29 3.69 5.40
N SER A 19 -14.16 4.94 5.86
CA SER A 19 -12.88 5.44 6.40
C SER A 19 -12.38 4.63 7.60
N ASP A 20 -13.26 4.22 8.51
CA ASP A 20 -12.85 3.44 9.68
C ASP A 20 -12.35 2.03 9.27
N VAL A 21 -13.01 1.42 8.30
CA VAL A 21 -12.57 0.14 7.75
C VAL A 21 -11.21 0.29 7.08
N ALA A 22 -11.02 1.36 6.29
CA ALA A 22 -9.75 1.65 5.62
C ALA A 22 -8.60 1.76 6.63
N LYS A 23 -8.82 2.49 7.73
CA LYS A 23 -7.80 2.65 8.78
C LYS A 23 -7.45 1.31 9.43
N ARG A 24 -8.45 0.47 9.69
CA ARG A 24 -8.22 -0.86 10.28
C ARG A 24 -7.41 -1.75 9.34
N VAL A 25 -7.74 -1.73 8.04
CA VAL A 25 -6.98 -2.47 7.03
C VAL A 25 -5.51 -2.04 7.05
N ALA A 26 -5.25 -0.73 7.11
CA ALA A 26 -3.90 -0.19 7.17
C ALA A 26 -3.15 -0.66 8.42
N GLU A 27 -3.79 -0.61 9.59
CA GLU A 27 -3.20 -1.06 10.85
C GLU A 27 -2.82 -2.55 10.80
N ASP A 28 -3.72 -3.38 10.32
CA ASP A 28 -3.51 -4.82 10.23
C ASP A 28 -2.38 -5.15 9.25
N HIS A 29 -2.31 -4.44 8.13
CA HIS A 29 -1.25 -4.63 7.15
C HIS A 29 0.12 -4.26 7.71
N VAL A 30 0.21 -3.13 8.43
CA VAL A 30 1.48 -2.71 9.08
C VAL A 30 1.95 -3.77 10.06
N LYS A 31 1.04 -4.31 10.86
CA LYS A 31 1.37 -5.37 11.81
C LYS A 31 1.94 -6.59 11.10
N TRP A 32 1.29 -7.04 10.02
CA TRP A 32 1.75 -8.16 9.22
C TRP A 32 3.13 -7.88 8.59
N MET A 33 3.32 -6.68 8.05
CA MET A 33 4.60 -6.28 7.45
C MET A 33 5.74 -6.32 8.47
N ASN A 34 5.49 -5.82 9.68
CA ASN A 34 6.49 -5.86 10.74
C ASN A 34 6.89 -7.29 11.14
N GLU A 35 5.96 -8.23 11.03
CA GLU A 35 6.21 -9.62 11.40
C GLU A 35 6.91 -10.42 10.30
N THR A 36 6.79 -10.00 9.04
CA THR A 36 7.17 -10.83 7.89
C THR A 36 8.24 -10.23 6.98
N HIS A 37 8.49 -8.93 7.05
CA HIS A 37 9.41 -8.25 6.14
C HIS A 37 10.70 -7.86 6.86
N THR A 38 11.84 -8.16 6.23
CA THR A 38 13.14 -7.76 6.75
C THR A 38 13.41 -6.29 6.44
N LYS A 39 14.20 -5.65 7.30
CA LYS A 39 14.66 -4.28 7.12
C LYS A 39 16.12 -4.20 6.71
N GLU A 40 16.75 -5.35 6.47
CA GLU A 40 18.15 -5.46 6.09
C GLU A 40 18.31 -6.40 4.90
N GLY A 41 19.39 -6.20 4.14
CA GLY A 41 19.74 -7.07 3.04
C GLY A 41 19.05 -6.72 1.73
N GLU A 42 19.07 -7.64 0.78
CA GLU A 42 18.57 -7.41 -0.58
C GLU A 42 17.05 -7.28 -0.67
N LYS A 43 16.32 -7.84 0.30
CA LYS A 43 14.86 -7.76 0.34
C LYS A 43 14.38 -6.64 1.27
N ALA A 44 15.27 -5.77 1.73
CA ALA A 44 14.95 -4.78 2.75
C ALA A 44 13.80 -3.86 2.36
N LEU A 45 12.83 -3.78 3.27
CA LEU A 45 11.78 -2.76 3.26
C LEU A 45 12.34 -1.52 3.96
N ILE A 46 12.43 -0.40 3.23
CA ILE A 46 13.02 0.84 3.72
C ILE A 46 11.95 1.78 4.26
N VAL A 47 10.84 1.91 3.52
CA VAL A 47 9.73 2.81 3.87
C VAL A 47 8.42 2.06 3.73
N LEU A 48 7.53 2.28 4.69
CA LEU A 48 6.15 1.80 4.64
C LEU A 48 5.27 2.93 5.16
N ASN A 49 4.45 3.50 4.28
CA ASN A 49 3.51 4.56 4.64
C ASN A 49 2.12 4.22 4.16
N TRP A 50 1.15 4.38 5.04
CA TRP A 50 -0.26 4.42 4.71
C TRP A 50 -0.75 5.86 4.93
N SER A 51 -1.51 6.38 3.98
CA SER A 51 -2.13 7.70 4.13
C SER A 51 -3.57 7.66 3.64
N ILE A 52 -4.39 8.56 4.17
CA ILE A 52 -5.81 8.65 3.86
C ILE A 52 -6.19 10.12 3.74
N GLY A 53 -6.99 10.45 2.75
CA GLY A 53 -7.47 11.81 2.56
C GLY A 53 -8.44 11.90 1.39
N PRO A 54 -9.00 13.09 1.14
CA PRO A 54 -9.95 13.27 0.05
C PRO A 54 -9.29 13.10 -1.33
N GLU A 55 -10.03 12.51 -2.25
CA GLU A 55 -9.61 12.43 -3.65
C GLU A 55 -9.86 13.78 -4.34
N PHE A 56 -8.89 14.21 -5.14
CA PHE A 56 -9.01 15.41 -5.98
C PHE A 56 -8.95 15.02 -7.45
N LYS A 57 -9.78 15.65 -8.26
CA LYS A 57 -9.70 15.60 -9.72
C LYS A 57 -9.87 17.03 -10.26
N GLU A 58 -8.98 17.42 -11.16
CA GLU A 58 -9.00 18.74 -11.78
C GLU A 58 -9.07 19.89 -10.75
N GLY A 59 -8.32 19.74 -9.64
CA GLY A 59 -8.22 20.76 -8.60
C GLY A 59 -9.37 20.82 -7.62
N ALA A 60 -10.33 19.91 -7.67
CA ALA A 60 -11.48 19.88 -6.77
C ALA A 60 -11.66 18.51 -6.12
N GLU A 61 -12.22 18.51 -4.92
CA GLU A 61 -12.60 17.27 -4.24
C GLU A 61 -13.73 16.57 -5.00
N THR A 62 -13.62 15.23 -5.15
CA THR A 62 -14.65 14.45 -5.84
C THR A 62 -15.79 14.00 -4.94
N GLY A 63 -15.61 14.10 -3.61
CA GLY A 63 -16.51 13.51 -2.64
C GLY A 63 -16.07 12.11 -2.18
N ASN A 64 -15.13 11.50 -2.87
CA ASN A 64 -14.55 10.23 -2.46
C ASN A 64 -13.27 10.43 -1.65
N MET A 65 -12.84 9.37 -1.00
CA MET A 65 -11.58 9.31 -0.24
C MET A 65 -10.58 8.44 -0.99
N ALA A 66 -9.31 8.68 -0.72
CA ALA A 66 -8.21 7.84 -1.20
C ALA A 66 -7.44 7.24 -0.02
N LEU A 67 -7.21 5.94 -0.07
CA LEU A 67 -6.27 5.24 0.82
C LEU A 67 -5.06 4.90 -0.03
N ILE A 68 -3.87 5.30 0.44
CA ILE A 68 -2.64 5.15 -0.34
C ILE A 68 -1.61 4.39 0.50
N LEU A 69 -1.11 3.30 -0.06
CA LEU A 69 0.01 2.54 0.49
C LEU A 69 1.24 2.82 -0.35
N THR A 70 2.32 3.25 0.29
CA THR A 70 3.61 3.43 -0.37
C THR A 70 4.65 2.61 0.36
N GLU A 71 5.34 1.74 -0.38
CA GLU A 71 6.45 0.92 0.11
C GLU A 71 7.67 1.18 -0.75
N ILE A 72 8.82 1.35 -0.10
CA ILE A 72 10.11 1.48 -0.82
C ILE A 72 11.00 0.34 -0.36
N TYR A 73 11.56 -0.36 -1.34
CA TYR A 73 12.44 -1.50 -1.14
C TYR A 73 13.83 -1.22 -1.69
N GLU A 74 14.82 -1.85 -1.09
CA GLU A 74 16.21 -1.77 -1.56
C GLU A 74 16.34 -2.23 -3.00
N ASN A 75 15.70 -3.36 -3.34
CA ASN A 75 15.78 -3.99 -4.66
C ASN A 75 14.45 -4.62 -5.07
N GLN A 76 14.36 -5.04 -6.32
CA GLN A 76 13.20 -5.73 -6.88
C GLN A 76 12.87 -7.01 -6.11
N GLU A 77 13.88 -7.69 -5.57
CA GLU A 77 13.69 -8.92 -4.78
C GLU A 77 12.76 -8.71 -3.58
N GLY A 78 12.79 -7.50 -3.00
CA GLY A 78 11.88 -7.17 -1.89
C GLY A 78 10.43 -7.09 -2.34
N ILE A 79 10.17 -6.50 -3.49
CA ILE A 79 8.83 -6.42 -4.08
C ILE A 79 8.33 -7.82 -4.43
N ASP A 80 9.15 -8.62 -5.08
CA ASP A 80 8.79 -9.99 -5.47
C ASP A 80 8.45 -10.83 -4.24
N ASP A 81 9.25 -10.71 -3.19
CA ASP A 81 9.01 -11.40 -1.92
C ASP A 81 7.72 -10.92 -1.25
N HIS A 82 7.44 -9.62 -1.29
CA HIS A 82 6.20 -9.07 -0.75
C HIS A 82 4.97 -9.71 -1.41
N PHE A 83 4.92 -9.76 -2.73
CA PHE A 83 3.79 -10.37 -3.44
C PHE A 83 3.69 -11.86 -3.16
N LYS A 84 4.81 -12.56 -3.07
CA LYS A 84 4.83 -13.99 -2.74
C LYS A 84 4.24 -14.24 -1.35
N GLN A 85 4.61 -13.44 -0.36
CA GLN A 85 4.07 -13.55 1.00
C GLN A 85 2.59 -13.16 1.05
N ALA A 86 2.19 -12.13 0.32
CA ALA A 86 0.80 -11.66 0.30
C ALA A 86 -0.15 -12.66 -0.34
N GLN A 87 0.34 -13.55 -1.19
CA GLN A 87 -0.46 -14.63 -1.79
C GLN A 87 -0.73 -15.77 -0.82
N ASN A 88 -0.06 -15.80 0.32
CA ASN A 88 -0.26 -16.84 1.33
C ASN A 88 -1.61 -16.63 2.00
N ASN A 89 -2.47 -17.68 1.97
CA ASN A 89 -3.82 -17.65 2.53
C ASN A 89 -3.85 -17.50 4.06
N GLU A 90 -2.70 -17.63 4.73
CA GLU A 90 -2.59 -17.49 6.18
C GLU A 90 -2.43 -16.03 6.62
N SER A 91 -2.36 -15.07 5.69
CA SER A 91 -2.23 -13.65 6.01
C SER A 91 -3.55 -13.12 6.58
N TYR A 92 -3.57 -12.80 7.85
CA TYR A 92 -4.78 -12.42 8.58
C TYR A 92 -5.42 -11.11 8.10
N PHE A 93 -4.67 -10.24 7.43
CA PHE A 93 -5.22 -8.99 6.89
C PHE A 93 -5.96 -9.18 5.57
N ARG A 94 -5.81 -10.34 4.93
CA ARG A 94 -6.23 -10.57 3.55
C ARG A 94 -7.74 -10.49 3.35
N ASP A 95 -8.50 -11.11 4.23
CA ASP A 95 -9.95 -11.15 4.11
C ASP A 95 -10.55 -9.74 4.25
N ASP A 96 -10.08 -8.96 5.23
CA ASP A 96 -10.54 -7.58 5.43
C ASP A 96 -10.15 -6.69 4.24
N LEU A 97 -8.94 -6.86 3.71
CA LEU A 97 -8.48 -6.13 2.55
C LEU A 97 -9.31 -6.45 1.31
N ASP A 98 -9.60 -7.73 1.07
CA ASP A 98 -10.40 -8.16 -0.07
C ASP A 98 -11.83 -7.63 0.03
N GLU A 99 -12.43 -7.67 1.22
CA GLU A 99 -13.78 -7.14 1.47
C GLU A 99 -13.80 -5.62 1.25
N PHE A 100 -12.84 -4.90 1.79
CA PHE A 100 -12.70 -3.46 1.58
C PHE A 100 -12.57 -3.14 0.08
N SER A 101 -11.70 -3.86 -0.62
CA SER A 101 -11.45 -3.64 -2.05
C SER A 101 -12.71 -3.82 -2.90
N LYS A 102 -13.55 -4.80 -2.57
CA LYS A 102 -14.82 -5.02 -3.26
C LYS A 102 -15.79 -3.85 -3.09
N ASN A 103 -15.71 -3.15 -1.98
CA ASN A 103 -16.62 -2.04 -1.66
C ASN A 103 -16.07 -0.68 -2.11
N CYS A 104 -14.89 -0.64 -2.72
CA CYS A 104 -14.34 0.58 -3.28
C CYS A 104 -15.06 0.98 -4.57
N GLU A 105 -14.95 2.27 -4.92
CA GLU A 105 -15.63 2.86 -6.07
C GLU A 105 -15.00 2.42 -7.39
N GLN A 106 -13.77 1.92 -7.35
CA GLN A 106 -13.05 1.42 -8.53
C GLN A 106 -12.03 0.38 -8.08
N SER A 107 -11.50 -0.37 -9.02
CA SER A 107 -10.44 -1.34 -8.75
C SER A 107 -9.19 -0.63 -8.23
N VAL A 108 -8.46 -1.28 -7.32
CA VAL A 108 -7.21 -0.76 -6.80
C VAL A 108 -6.23 -0.49 -7.95
N THR A 109 -5.56 0.65 -7.88
CA THR A 109 -4.51 1.00 -8.84
C THR A 109 -3.16 0.66 -8.20
N ILE A 110 -2.31 -0.09 -8.90
CA ILE A 110 -1.02 -0.56 -8.41
C ILE A 110 0.07 -0.08 -9.36
N HIS A 111 1.09 0.57 -8.79
CA HIS A 111 2.27 1.01 -9.55
C HIS A 111 3.53 0.44 -8.91
N SER A 112 4.38 -0.18 -9.74
CA SER A 112 5.72 -0.58 -9.36
C SER A 112 6.69 0.27 -10.19
N SER A 113 7.55 1.02 -9.54
CA SER A 113 8.33 2.06 -10.20
C SER A 113 9.74 2.18 -9.62
N ASP A 114 10.62 2.81 -10.39
CA ASP A 114 11.95 3.18 -9.92
C ASP A 114 11.90 4.60 -9.38
N VAL A 115 12.50 4.83 -8.21
CA VAL A 115 12.63 6.19 -7.70
C VAL A 115 13.76 6.88 -8.48
N ILE A 116 13.43 7.89 -9.24
CA ILE A 116 14.40 8.59 -10.09
C ILE A 116 14.99 9.82 -9.41
N GLN A 117 14.23 10.46 -8.52
CA GLN A 117 14.68 11.62 -7.71
C GLN A 117 14.08 11.53 -6.32
N SER A 118 14.87 11.87 -5.31
CA SER A 118 14.41 11.86 -3.91
C SER A 118 15.30 12.77 -3.08
N ILE A 119 14.71 13.52 -2.19
CA ILE A 119 15.46 14.41 -1.28
C ILE A 119 15.19 14.05 0.18
#